data_340f15696926a0231debc93134c971a4
#
_entry.id   340f15696926a0231debc93134c971a4
#
_cell.length_a   1.000
_cell.length_b   1.000
_cell.length_c   1.000
_cell.angle_alpha   90.00
_cell.angle_beta   90.00
_cell.angle_gamma   90.00
#
_symmetry.space_group_name_H-M   'P 1'
#
loop_
_entity.id
_entity.type
_entity.pdbx_description
1 polymer ?
#
loop_
_entity_poly.entity_id
_entity_poly.type
_entity_poly.pdbx_seq_one_letter_code
_entity_poly.pdbx_strand_id
1 'polypeptide(L)'
;MLKRTPLFSAHQKLGAKLVEFGGCEMPVQYTSILDEHLAVRKAAGIFDISHMGEVTVSGPGALEFLNRTLTNDIRKLSPGQGQYTLMCREDGGVMCPVIALPTTKNTPPAAVPTCSGR
;
A
#
# COMPACT_ATOMS: atom_id res chain seq x y z
N MET A 1 -14.45 1.75 -17.44
CA MET A 1 -14.25 3.13 -16.91
C MET A 1 -13.21 3.03 -15.81
N LEU A 2 -12.16 3.86 -15.82
CA LEU A 2 -11.14 3.88 -14.76
C LEU A 2 -11.75 4.42 -13.47
N LYS A 3 -11.30 3.87 -12.33
CA LYS A 3 -11.68 4.37 -11.01
C LYS A 3 -10.95 5.68 -10.72
N ARG A 4 -11.49 6.46 -9.81
CA ARG A 4 -10.88 7.73 -9.36
C ARG A 4 -10.67 7.69 -7.86
N THR A 5 -9.51 8.17 -7.42
CA THR A 5 -9.25 8.29 -5.98
C THR A 5 -10.04 9.46 -5.38
N PRO A 6 -10.22 9.50 -4.06
CA PRO A 6 -10.83 10.66 -3.39
C PRO A 6 -10.09 11.99 -3.67
N LEU A 7 -8.79 11.92 -4.02
CA LEU A 7 -7.96 13.09 -4.29
C LEU A 7 -7.92 13.50 -5.77
N PHE A 8 -8.64 12.80 -6.64
CA PHE A 8 -8.64 13.05 -8.10
C PHE A 8 -8.84 14.54 -8.46
N SER A 9 -9.85 15.20 -7.85
CA SER A 9 -10.11 16.63 -8.13
C SER A 9 -8.98 17.54 -7.65
N ALA A 10 -8.27 17.17 -6.59
CA ALA A 10 -7.10 17.90 -6.10
C ALA A 10 -5.94 17.77 -7.09
N HIS A 11 -5.70 16.56 -7.61
CA HIS A 11 -4.67 16.32 -8.63
C HIS A 11 -4.92 17.15 -9.89
N GLN A 12 -6.17 17.19 -10.38
CA GLN A 12 -6.53 18.01 -11.54
C GLN A 12 -6.29 19.51 -11.29
N LYS A 13 -6.70 20.02 -10.11
CA LYS A 13 -6.50 21.44 -9.75
C LYS A 13 -5.02 21.82 -9.67
N LEU A 14 -4.17 20.87 -9.29
CA LEU A 14 -2.71 21.07 -9.22
C LEU A 14 -2.01 20.85 -10.58
N GLY A 15 -2.77 20.60 -11.64
CA GLY A 15 -2.21 20.41 -12.98
C GLY A 15 -1.51 19.06 -13.18
N ALA A 16 -1.86 18.04 -12.40
CA ALA A 16 -1.25 16.73 -12.52
C ALA A 16 -1.49 16.11 -13.90
N LYS A 17 -0.45 15.51 -14.46
CA LYS A 17 -0.55 14.59 -15.57
C LYS A 17 -1.07 13.25 -15.07
N LEU A 18 -2.29 12.90 -15.46
CA LEU A 18 -2.96 11.67 -15.04
C LEU A 18 -2.69 10.53 -16.01
N VAL A 19 -2.50 9.32 -15.48
CA VAL A 19 -2.32 8.08 -16.24
C VAL A 19 -3.14 6.96 -15.61
N GLU A 20 -3.37 5.90 -16.37
CA GLU A 20 -3.92 4.67 -15.82
C GLU A 20 -2.84 3.96 -15.00
N PHE A 21 -3.15 3.67 -13.74
CA PHE A 21 -2.33 2.89 -12.85
C PHE A 21 -3.21 2.04 -11.93
N GLY A 22 -3.07 0.72 -12.04
CA GLY A 22 -3.83 -0.21 -11.21
C GLY A 22 -5.36 -0.08 -11.31
N GLY A 23 -5.88 0.26 -12.50
CA GLY A 23 -7.31 0.45 -12.73
C GLY A 23 -7.85 1.82 -12.28
N CYS A 24 -6.98 2.71 -11.80
CA CYS A 24 -7.31 4.07 -11.38
C CYS A 24 -6.65 5.13 -12.27
N GLU A 25 -7.28 6.31 -12.35
CA GLU A 25 -6.64 7.51 -12.88
C GLU A 25 -5.76 8.12 -11.79
N MET A 26 -4.43 8.01 -11.95
CA MET A 26 -3.44 8.41 -10.95
C MET A 26 -2.49 9.49 -11.48
N PRO A 27 -2.01 10.41 -10.63
CA PRO A 27 -1.03 11.41 -11.03
C PRO A 27 0.34 10.76 -11.20
N VAL A 28 0.98 10.99 -12.35
CA VAL A 28 2.35 10.54 -12.61
C VAL A 28 3.37 11.64 -12.35
N GLN A 29 2.97 12.89 -12.54
CA GLN A 29 3.79 14.08 -12.26
C GLN A 29 2.93 15.33 -12.24
N TYR A 30 3.45 16.40 -11.63
CA TYR A 30 2.85 17.73 -11.62
C TYR A 30 3.72 18.72 -12.41
N THR A 31 5.04 18.72 -12.17
CA THR A 31 6.03 19.55 -12.88
C THR A 31 6.90 18.70 -13.78
N SER A 32 7.86 18.00 -13.18
CA SER A 32 8.70 17.03 -13.89
C SER A 32 9.03 15.86 -12.97
N ILE A 33 9.16 14.67 -13.53
CA ILE A 33 9.55 13.47 -12.79
C ILE A 33 10.88 13.67 -12.08
N LEU A 34 11.86 14.31 -12.75
CA LEU A 34 13.18 14.54 -12.19
C LEU A 34 13.16 15.48 -10.99
N ASP A 35 12.45 16.61 -11.10
CA ASP A 35 12.39 17.59 -10.03
C ASP A 35 11.65 17.05 -8.81
N GLU A 36 10.56 16.32 -9.03
CA GLU A 36 9.79 15.67 -7.96
C GLU A 36 10.60 14.56 -7.29
N HIS A 37 11.34 13.75 -8.05
CA HIS A 37 12.27 12.77 -7.50
C HIS A 37 13.35 13.44 -6.64
N LEU A 38 13.95 14.52 -7.12
CA LEU A 38 14.96 15.26 -6.36
C LEU A 38 14.39 15.91 -5.10
N ALA A 39 13.14 16.38 -5.14
CA ALA A 39 12.47 16.92 -3.96
C ALA A 39 12.31 15.86 -2.87
N VAL A 40 11.89 14.64 -3.23
CA VAL A 40 11.81 13.52 -2.28
C VAL A 40 13.17 13.17 -1.69
N ARG A 41 14.24 13.21 -2.51
CA ARG A 41 15.61 12.86 -2.08
C ARG A 41 16.27 13.91 -1.19
N LYS A 42 15.92 15.18 -1.36
CA LYS A 42 16.55 16.33 -0.67
C LYS A 42 15.72 16.88 0.48
N ALA A 43 14.43 16.66 0.47
CA ALA A 43 13.49 17.20 1.46
C ALA A 43 12.43 16.16 1.81
N ALA A 44 11.22 16.27 1.25
CA ALA A 44 10.11 15.37 1.50
C ALA A 44 9.21 15.25 0.27
N GLY A 45 8.43 14.16 0.21
CA GLY A 45 7.38 13.96 -0.78
C GLY A 45 6.12 13.37 -0.17
N ILE A 46 4.99 13.71 -0.76
CA ILE A 46 3.68 13.16 -0.41
C ILE A 46 3.14 12.38 -1.63
N PHE A 47 2.54 11.23 -1.39
CA PHE A 47 2.04 10.35 -2.43
C PHE A 47 0.59 9.95 -2.17
N ASP A 48 -0.25 10.02 -3.20
CA ASP A 48 -1.58 9.42 -3.15
C ASP A 48 -1.47 7.90 -3.28
N ILE A 49 -1.83 7.19 -2.24
CA ILE A 49 -1.88 5.72 -2.20
C ILE A 49 -3.30 5.20 -2.08
N SER A 50 -4.31 6.02 -2.33
CA SER A 50 -5.73 5.67 -2.15
C SER A 50 -6.24 4.58 -3.10
N HIS A 51 -5.45 4.21 -4.11
CA HIS A 51 -5.74 3.06 -4.97
C HIS A 51 -5.47 1.71 -4.29
N MET A 52 -4.75 1.72 -3.17
CA MET A 52 -4.46 0.52 -2.39
C MET A 52 -5.63 0.19 -1.45
N GLY A 53 -5.84 -1.10 -1.23
CA GLY A 53 -6.81 -1.58 -0.23
C GLY A 53 -6.17 -1.69 1.14
N GLU A 54 -6.97 -1.48 2.18
CA GLU A 54 -6.58 -1.69 3.56
C GLU A 54 -7.46 -2.78 4.18
N VAL A 55 -6.84 -3.73 4.87
CA VAL A 55 -7.55 -4.85 5.53
C VAL A 55 -7.09 -4.96 6.97
N THR A 56 -8.04 -4.92 7.89
CA THR A 56 -7.78 -5.19 9.30
C THR A 56 -8.09 -6.65 9.61
N VAL A 57 -7.12 -7.35 10.19
CA VAL A 57 -7.29 -8.72 10.67
C VAL A 57 -7.24 -8.69 12.20
N SER A 58 -8.27 -9.23 12.87
CA SER A 58 -8.40 -9.19 14.33
C SER A 58 -8.92 -10.51 14.90
N GLY A 59 -8.67 -10.73 16.19
CA GLY A 59 -9.13 -11.92 16.91
C GLY A 59 -8.02 -12.87 17.34
N PRO A 60 -8.31 -13.91 18.16
CA PRO A 60 -7.31 -14.78 18.78
C PRO A 60 -6.38 -15.51 17.80
N GLY A 61 -6.88 -15.83 16.59
CA GLY A 61 -6.11 -16.54 15.56
C GLY A 61 -5.47 -15.65 14.50
N ALA A 62 -5.58 -14.32 14.60
CA ALA A 62 -5.16 -13.40 13.54
C ALA A 62 -3.66 -13.45 13.24
N LEU A 63 -2.83 -13.56 14.28
CA LEU A 63 -1.38 -13.66 14.13
C LEU A 63 -0.96 -14.96 13.40
N GLU A 64 -1.58 -16.07 13.77
CA GLU A 64 -1.32 -17.35 13.12
C GLU A 64 -1.81 -17.35 11.67
N PHE A 65 -2.99 -16.81 11.42
CA PHE A 65 -3.55 -16.65 10.07
C PHE A 65 -2.59 -15.83 9.18
N LEU A 66 -2.13 -14.69 9.66
CA LEU A 66 -1.20 -13.85 8.89
C LEU A 66 0.14 -14.54 8.63
N ASN A 67 0.70 -15.26 9.61
CA ASN A 67 1.94 -16.00 9.42
C ASN A 67 1.79 -17.21 8.47
N ARG A 68 0.59 -17.71 8.25
CA ARG A 68 0.32 -18.75 7.25
C ARG A 68 0.09 -18.21 5.85
N THR A 69 -0.41 -16.98 5.74
CA THR A 69 -0.78 -16.36 4.45
C THR A 69 0.29 -15.44 3.88
N LEU A 70 1.17 -14.92 4.73
CA LEU A 70 2.23 -14.01 4.36
C LEU A 70 3.60 -14.69 4.43
N THR A 71 4.53 -14.23 3.58
CA THR A 71 5.85 -14.86 3.46
C THR A 71 6.81 -14.51 4.59
N ASN A 72 6.59 -13.38 5.27
CA ASN A 72 7.42 -12.95 6.38
C ASN A 72 6.75 -13.22 7.76
N ASP A 73 7.58 -13.36 8.78
CA ASP A 73 7.12 -13.64 10.15
C ASP A 73 6.67 -12.36 10.86
N ILE A 74 5.37 -12.20 11.00
CA ILE A 74 4.73 -11.03 11.63
C ILE A 74 5.02 -10.96 13.14
N ARG A 75 5.37 -12.09 13.80
CA ARG A 75 5.71 -12.14 15.22
C ARG A 75 6.96 -11.34 15.57
N LYS A 76 7.81 -11.04 14.57
CA LYS A 76 9.01 -10.23 14.74
C LYS A 76 8.72 -8.73 14.82
N LEU A 77 7.48 -8.31 14.54
CA LEU A 77 7.11 -6.91 14.54
C LEU A 77 6.67 -6.45 15.93
N SER A 78 7.09 -5.25 16.29
CA SER A 78 6.56 -4.49 17.42
C SER A 78 5.54 -3.44 16.94
N PRO A 79 4.62 -3.00 17.81
CA PRO A 79 3.71 -1.90 17.47
C PRO A 79 4.48 -0.68 16.92
N GLY A 80 3.98 -0.12 15.83
CA GLY A 80 4.62 1.00 15.12
C GLY A 80 5.70 0.60 14.10
N GLN A 81 6.05 -0.68 14.01
CA GLN A 81 6.95 -1.19 12.98
C GLN A 81 6.16 -1.73 11.79
N GLY A 82 6.59 -1.38 10.58
CA GLY A 82 6.06 -1.95 9.34
C GLY A 82 7.00 -3.00 8.75
N GLN A 83 6.44 -4.03 8.13
CA GLN A 83 7.18 -5.04 7.41
C GLN A 83 6.60 -5.24 6.02
N TYR A 84 7.47 -5.11 5.01
CA TYR A 84 7.11 -5.51 3.65
C TYR A 84 7.12 -7.04 3.55
N THR A 85 6.04 -7.59 3.03
CA THR A 85 5.84 -9.03 2.89
C THR A 85 5.05 -9.32 1.61
N LEU A 86 4.91 -10.58 1.26
CA LEU A 86 4.17 -11.00 0.09
C LEU A 86 3.04 -11.94 0.49
N MET A 87 1.93 -11.86 -0.23
CA MET A 87 0.90 -12.88 -0.24
C MET A 87 1.03 -13.67 -1.53
N CYS A 88 1.20 -14.98 -1.41
CA CYS A 88 1.43 -15.88 -2.53
C CYS A 88 0.28 -16.86 -2.71
N ARG A 89 0.15 -17.38 -3.94
CA ARG A 89 -0.68 -18.54 -4.24
C ARG A 89 0.04 -19.83 -3.83
N GLU A 90 -0.68 -20.94 -3.84
CA GLU A 90 -0.11 -22.26 -3.50
C GLU A 90 1.02 -22.70 -4.44
N ASP A 91 1.02 -22.23 -5.68
CA ASP A 91 2.07 -22.46 -6.68
C ASP A 91 3.32 -21.57 -6.46
N GLY A 92 3.32 -20.72 -5.44
CA GLY A 92 4.40 -19.77 -5.14
C GLY A 92 4.32 -18.46 -5.93
N GLY A 93 3.37 -18.31 -6.84
CA GLY A 93 3.18 -17.05 -7.59
C GLY A 93 2.71 -15.93 -6.67
N VAL A 94 3.37 -14.77 -6.77
CA VAL A 94 2.99 -13.58 -5.97
C VAL A 94 1.62 -13.07 -6.41
N MET A 95 0.69 -13.02 -5.47
CA MET A 95 -0.60 -12.38 -5.67
C MET A 95 -0.52 -10.89 -5.40
N CYS A 96 0.11 -10.53 -4.28
CA CYS A 96 0.10 -9.17 -3.80
C CYS A 96 1.28 -8.88 -2.86
N PRO A 97 2.05 -7.80 -3.07
CA PRO A 97 2.89 -7.25 -2.01
C PRO A 97 2.01 -6.60 -0.94
N VAL A 98 2.42 -6.72 0.31
CA VAL A 98 1.67 -6.27 1.48
C VAL A 98 2.61 -5.57 2.46
N ILE A 99 2.16 -4.50 3.08
CA ILE A 99 2.82 -3.91 4.25
C ILE A 99 2.01 -4.28 5.48
N ALA A 100 2.59 -5.08 6.36
CA ALA A 100 1.98 -5.48 7.61
C ALA A 100 2.38 -4.52 8.73
N LEU A 101 1.39 -4.01 9.48
CA LEU A 101 1.56 -3.02 10.54
C LEU A 101 0.79 -3.46 11.79
N PRO A 102 1.45 -3.92 12.86
CA PRO A 102 0.77 -4.17 14.12
C PRO A 102 0.37 -2.84 14.78
N THR A 103 -0.89 -2.74 15.16
CA THR A 103 -1.45 -1.52 15.76
C THR A 103 -1.29 -1.47 17.28
N THR A 104 -1.37 -2.61 17.98
CA THR A 104 -1.14 -2.74 19.42
C THR A 104 -0.58 -4.12 19.76
N LYS A 105 -0.09 -4.33 21.02
CA LYS A 105 0.36 -5.65 21.49
C LYS A 105 -0.74 -6.73 21.46
N ASN A 106 -2.01 -6.32 21.51
CA ASN A 106 -3.17 -7.22 21.57
C ASN A 106 -4.07 -7.12 20.31
N THR A 107 -3.73 -6.28 19.35
CA THR A 107 -4.46 -6.15 18.11
C THR A 107 -3.56 -6.62 16.98
N PRO A 108 -3.97 -7.61 16.22
CA PRO A 108 -3.20 -8.10 15.08
C PRO A 108 -2.96 -7.00 14.05
N PRO A 109 -1.92 -7.15 13.24
CA PRO A 109 -1.49 -6.14 12.29
C PRO A 109 -2.58 -5.83 11.27
N ALA A 110 -2.71 -4.56 10.92
CA ALA A 110 -3.35 -4.17 9.68
C ALA A 110 -2.42 -4.53 8.53
N ALA A 111 -2.93 -5.24 7.54
CA ALA A 111 -2.21 -5.48 6.30
C ALA A 111 -2.73 -4.52 5.23
N VAL A 112 -1.84 -3.82 4.57
CA VAL A 112 -2.19 -2.95 3.42
C VAL A 112 -1.77 -3.68 2.15
N PRO A 113 -2.69 -4.33 1.44
CA PRO A 113 -2.37 -4.90 0.14
C PRO A 113 -2.13 -3.77 -0.88
N THR A 114 -1.07 -3.90 -1.64
CA THR A 114 -0.72 -2.96 -2.72
C THR A 114 -1.33 -3.36 -4.06
N CYS A 115 -2.17 -4.38 -4.10
CA CYS A 115 -2.85 -4.81 -5.31
C CYS A 115 -4.20 -4.12 -5.44
N SER A 116 -4.37 -3.33 -6.49
CA SER A 116 -5.69 -3.02 -7.01
C SER A 116 -6.30 -4.33 -7.52
N GLY A 117 -7.31 -4.84 -6.83
CA GLY A 117 -8.00 -6.05 -7.25
C GLY A 117 -8.53 -5.92 -8.68
N ARG A 118 -8.29 -6.96 -9.47
CA ARG A 118 -9.03 -7.18 -10.72
C ARG A 118 -10.45 -7.61 -10.39
#